data_3b268892262aa53b33bc384a857b2882
#
_entry.id   3b268892262aa53b33bc384a857b2882
#
_cell.length_a   1.000
_cell.length_b   1.000
_cell.length_c   1.000
_cell.angle_alpha   90.00
_cell.angle_beta   90.00
_cell.angle_gamma   90.00
#
_symmetry.space_group_name_H-M   'P 1'
#
loop_
_entity.id
_entity.type
_entity.pdbx_description
1 polymer ?
#
loop_
_entity_poly.entity_id
_entity_poly.type
_entity_poly.pdbx_seq_one_letter_code
_entity_poly.pdbx_strand_id
1 'polypeptide(L)'
;LLAYGSLLTEGFDVRITGEDVQRGTFSHRHAVLKTEDTEEEVCFLKDLKTKQLATGNFHIYNSLLSEYGVLGYEYGYAMASPRTLTIWEAQFGDFSNGAQIMIDQYISCGEGKWKTQDGLVMLLPHGFEGQGAEHSSARIERYLQLCAENNMYVTNCTTPANFFHLLRRQMKTNFHKPLVVFTPKSLLRHPQVISTVDDLAAGHFQEVLDDPIANAEKIKRVVFCSGRYYYDLYAEREKLGRDDIALVRIEQLFPLPVEQLKAVIAKYAHATDFVWAQEEPKNMGAYGYMLMNFDLVKWRYVGTPAYAAPASGSHTRDRKR
;
A
#
# COMPACT_ATOMS: atom_id res chain seq x y z
N LEU A 1 2.38 5.22 -13.04
CA LEU A 1 2.02 6.10 -14.17
C LEU A 1 0.96 5.48 -15.06
N LEU A 2 1.03 4.17 -15.40
CA LEU A 2 0.04 3.51 -16.27
C LEU A 2 -1.40 3.61 -15.75
N ALA A 3 -1.62 3.43 -14.45
CA ALA A 3 -2.95 3.61 -13.84
C ALA A 3 -3.48 5.04 -14.05
N TYR A 4 -2.63 6.04 -13.85
CA TYR A 4 -2.99 7.44 -14.05
C TYR A 4 -3.35 7.70 -15.52
N GLY A 5 -2.48 7.29 -16.45
CA GLY A 5 -2.73 7.44 -17.89
C GLY A 5 -4.06 6.79 -18.31
N SER A 6 -4.34 5.57 -17.87
CA SER A 6 -5.60 4.88 -18.18
C SER A 6 -6.83 5.60 -17.62
N LEU A 7 -6.77 6.18 -16.43
CA LEU A 7 -7.87 6.96 -15.86
C LEU A 7 -8.07 8.28 -16.61
N LEU A 8 -6.99 8.94 -17.03
CA LEU A 8 -7.06 10.16 -17.85
C LEU A 8 -7.76 9.91 -19.18
N THR A 9 -7.48 8.75 -19.84
CA THR A 9 -8.16 8.38 -21.10
C THR A 9 -9.64 8.07 -20.89
N GLU A 10 -10.04 7.67 -19.69
CA GLU A 10 -11.43 7.43 -19.31
C GLU A 10 -12.16 8.68 -18.77
N GLY A 11 -11.49 9.84 -18.79
CA GLY A 11 -12.10 11.12 -18.40
C GLY A 11 -12.10 11.41 -16.91
N PHE A 12 -11.30 10.71 -16.12
CA PHE A 12 -11.03 11.07 -14.74
C PHE A 12 -9.83 12.02 -14.67
N ASP A 13 -9.88 12.98 -13.77
CA ASP A 13 -8.72 13.79 -13.42
C ASP A 13 -7.81 13.03 -12.44
N VAL A 14 -6.53 13.35 -12.45
CA VAL A 14 -5.55 12.82 -11.49
C VAL A 14 -4.77 13.98 -10.89
N ARG A 15 -4.77 14.06 -9.55
CA ARG A 15 -4.00 15.04 -8.78
C ARG A 15 -3.11 14.34 -7.78
N ILE A 16 -1.82 14.67 -7.81
CA ILE A 16 -0.81 14.11 -6.89
C ILE A 16 -0.05 15.25 -6.24
N THR A 17 0.05 15.23 -4.92
CA THR A 17 0.86 16.16 -4.14
C THR A 17 1.71 15.44 -3.10
N GLY A 18 2.80 16.05 -2.73
CA GLY A 18 3.78 15.56 -1.77
C GLY A 18 5.12 16.30 -1.99
N GLU A 19 6.06 16.18 -1.07
CA GLU A 19 7.28 16.99 -1.09
C GLU A 19 8.16 16.77 -2.33
N ASP A 20 8.18 15.57 -2.89
CA ASP A 20 9.06 15.21 -4.01
C ASP A 20 8.35 14.32 -5.04
N VAL A 21 7.06 14.51 -5.23
CA VAL A 21 6.23 13.61 -6.03
C VAL A 21 6.52 13.65 -7.53
N GLN A 22 7.03 14.75 -8.06
CA GLN A 22 7.31 14.87 -9.49
C GLN A 22 8.38 13.87 -9.94
N ARG A 23 9.45 13.72 -9.17
CA ARG A 23 10.48 12.70 -9.36
C ARG A 23 10.14 11.41 -8.61
N GLY A 24 9.53 11.54 -7.44
CA GLY A 24 9.41 10.54 -6.39
C GLY A 24 10.65 10.51 -5.51
N THR A 25 10.48 10.46 -4.18
CA THR A 25 11.57 10.45 -3.18
C THR A 25 12.64 9.40 -3.49
N PHE A 26 12.23 8.25 -4.01
CA PHE A 26 13.13 7.15 -4.37
C PHE A 26 13.53 7.15 -5.86
N SER A 27 13.43 8.29 -6.56
CA SER A 27 13.70 8.41 -8.00
C SER A 27 12.96 7.34 -8.83
N HIS A 28 11.68 7.15 -8.56
CA HIS A 28 10.88 6.05 -9.10
C HIS A 28 9.75 6.52 -10.04
N ARG A 29 9.35 7.78 -9.98
CA ARG A 29 8.19 8.27 -10.75
C ARG A 29 8.62 9.00 -12.01
N HIS A 30 9.47 10.00 -11.91
CA HIS A 30 9.90 10.85 -13.03
C HIS A 30 8.72 11.29 -13.91
N ALA A 31 7.64 11.76 -13.28
CA ALA A 31 6.45 12.22 -13.98
C ALA A 31 6.69 13.57 -14.68
N VAL A 32 7.61 14.36 -14.16
CA VAL A 32 8.11 15.60 -14.77
C VAL A 32 9.61 15.44 -14.97
N LEU A 33 10.04 15.66 -16.19
CA LEU A 33 11.44 15.70 -16.60
C LEU A 33 11.80 17.12 -16.98
N LYS A 34 13.07 17.49 -16.87
CA LYS A 34 13.59 18.75 -17.37
C LYS A 34 14.61 18.48 -18.47
N THR A 35 14.56 19.28 -19.52
CA THR A 35 15.59 19.25 -20.55
C THR A 35 16.88 19.84 -19.99
N GLU A 36 18.03 19.28 -20.36
CA GLU A 36 19.33 19.70 -19.81
C GLU A 36 19.69 21.13 -20.24
N ASP A 37 19.40 21.49 -21.49
CA ASP A 37 19.81 22.76 -22.08
C ASP A 37 18.89 23.94 -21.75
N THR A 38 17.58 23.72 -21.68
CA THR A 38 16.56 24.78 -21.58
C THR A 38 15.81 24.81 -20.26
N GLU A 39 15.99 23.75 -19.42
CA GLU A 39 15.20 23.52 -18.20
C GLU A 39 13.68 23.44 -18.44
N GLU A 40 13.24 23.27 -19.69
CA GLU A 40 11.83 23.07 -19.99
C GLU A 40 11.29 21.80 -19.37
N GLU A 41 10.11 21.93 -18.74
CA GLU A 41 9.44 20.79 -18.11
C GLU A 41 8.67 19.96 -19.15
N VAL A 42 8.93 18.66 -19.18
CA VAL A 42 8.22 17.69 -20.01
C VAL A 42 7.42 16.74 -19.09
N CYS A 43 6.13 16.66 -19.34
CA CYS A 43 5.23 15.76 -18.59
C CYS A 43 4.33 14.98 -19.54
N PHE A 44 4.70 13.74 -19.86
CA PHE A 44 4.00 12.91 -20.85
C PHE A 44 2.52 12.67 -20.51
N LEU A 45 2.14 12.64 -19.23
CA LEU A 45 0.74 12.48 -18.85
C LEU A 45 -0.10 13.73 -19.14
N LYS A 46 0.49 14.94 -19.03
CA LYS A 46 -0.18 16.18 -19.49
C LYS A 46 -0.32 16.22 -21.01
N ASP A 47 0.67 15.70 -21.72
CA ASP A 47 0.67 15.64 -23.18
C ASP A 47 -0.43 14.75 -23.76
N LEU A 48 -0.93 13.76 -23.01
CA LEU A 48 -2.04 12.93 -23.46
C LEU A 48 -3.26 13.78 -23.82
N LYS A 49 -3.55 14.82 -23.05
CA LYS A 49 -4.67 15.74 -23.33
C LYS A 49 -4.38 16.62 -24.56
N THR A 50 -3.19 17.17 -24.66
CA THR A 50 -2.77 18.02 -25.78
C THR A 50 -2.82 17.25 -27.11
N LYS A 51 -2.46 15.96 -27.06
CA LYS A 51 -2.51 15.04 -28.23
C LYS A 51 -3.91 14.44 -28.46
N GLN A 52 -4.92 14.87 -27.72
CA GLN A 52 -6.31 14.38 -27.79
C GLN A 52 -6.44 12.86 -27.50
N LEU A 53 -5.49 12.29 -26.78
CA LEU A 53 -5.51 10.88 -26.33
C LEU A 53 -6.22 10.70 -24.99
N ALA A 54 -6.44 11.77 -24.24
CA ALA A 54 -7.15 11.77 -22.97
C ALA A 54 -8.02 13.01 -22.81
N THR A 55 -9.10 12.91 -22.04
CA THR A 55 -9.97 14.04 -21.70
C THR A 55 -9.75 14.55 -20.27
N GLY A 56 -9.23 13.70 -19.38
CA GLY A 56 -8.88 14.06 -18.02
C GLY A 56 -7.63 14.95 -17.91
N ASN A 57 -7.51 15.65 -16.81
CA ASN A 57 -6.38 16.52 -16.50
C ASN A 57 -5.41 15.85 -15.53
N PHE A 58 -4.11 15.98 -15.78
CA PHE A 58 -3.07 15.53 -14.88
C PHE A 58 -2.43 16.71 -14.14
N HIS A 59 -2.47 16.66 -12.81
CA HIS A 59 -1.89 17.66 -11.92
C HIS A 59 -0.90 16.98 -10.99
N ILE A 60 0.34 17.47 -10.93
CA ILE A 60 1.36 16.97 -10.02
C ILE A 60 2.17 18.12 -9.48
N TYR A 61 2.28 18.22 -8.16
CA TYR A 61 2.93 19.34 -7.48
C TYR A 61 3.80 18.87 -6.32
N ASN A 62 5.07 19.27 -6.34
CA ASN A 62 5.88 19.21 -5.14
C ASN A 62 5.30 20.16 -4.11
N SER A 63 4.93 19.63 -2.96
CA SER A 63 4.29 20.39 -1.89
C SER A 63 5.29 21.11 -1.00
N LEU A 64 4.76 22.00 -0.16
CA LEU A 64 5.48 22.54 0.97
C LEU A 64 5.79 21.44 2.01
N LEU A 65 6.80 21.65 2.83
CA LEU A 65 7.13 20.82 3.98
C LEU A 65 6.11 21.06 5.10
N SER A 66 4.94 20.45 4.96
CA SER A 66 3.87 20.51 5.95
C SER A 66 2.87 19.37 5.68
N GLU A 67 3.03 18.24 6.33
CA GLU A 67 2.10 17.11 6.21
C GLU A 67 0.69 17.51 6.64
N TYR A 68 0.58 18.22 7.75
CA TYR A 68 -0.69 18.69 8.28
C TYR A 68 -1.47 19.57 7.27
N GLY A 69 -0.82 20.62 6.76
CA GLY A 69 -1.46 21.57 5.86
C GLY A 69 -1.78 20.95 4.50
N VAL A 70 -0.84 20.19 3.95
CA VAL A 70 -1.00 19.57 2.63
C VAL A 70 -2.06 18.49 2.67
N LEU A 71 -2.02 17.56 3.64
CA LEU A 71 -3.01 16.50 3.75
C LEU A 71 -4.42 17.06 3.99
N GLY A 72 -4.54 18.11 4.83
CA GLY A 72 -5.82 18.79 5.07
C GLY A 72 -6.38 19.44 3.81
N TYR A 73 -5.51 20.05 2.99
CA TYR A 73 -5.90 20.63 1.71
C TYR A 73 -6.39 19.55 0.74
N GLU A 74 -5.63 18.45 0.58
CA GLU A 74 -5.98 17.38 -0.35
C GLU A 74 -7.25 16.63 0.08
N TYR A 75 -7.52 16.50 1.37
CA TYR A 75 -8.80 16.00 1.87
C TYR A 75 -9.96 16.88 1.39
N GLY A 76 -9.86 18.20 1.58
CA GLY A 76 -10.89 19.14 1.10
C GLY A 76 -11.03 19.15 -0.42
N TYR A 77 -9.92 18.99 -1.15
CA TYR A 77 -9.93 18.89 -2.61
C TYR A 77 -10.63 17.61 -3.09
N ALA A 78 -10.33 16.45 -2.49
CA ALA A 78 -10.95 15.18 -2.84
C ALA A 78 -12.48 15.22 -2.62
N MET A 79 -12.93 15.85 -1.52
CA MET A 79 -14.34 16.07 -1.22
C MET A 79 -15.04 16.93 -2.29
N ALA A 80 -14.37 18.01 -2.74
CA ALA A 80 -14.92 18.94 -3.72
C ALA A 80 -14.89 18.40 -5.15
N SER A 81 -14.03 17.44 -5.45
CA SER A 81 -13.80 16.92 -6.80
C SER A 81 -13.83 15.38 -6.85
N PRO A 82 -15.01 14.76 -6.72
CA PRO A 82 -15.13 13.31 -6.62
C PRO A 82 -14.75 12.55 -7.90
N ARG A 83 -14.61 13.23 -9.04
CA ARG A 83 -14.11 12.64 -10.29
C ARG A 83 -12.60 12.75 -10.47
N THR A 84 -11.90 13.22 -9.45
CA THR A 84 -10.45 13.32 -9.41
C THR A 84 -9.86 12.23 -8.51
N LEU A 85 -8.92 11.44 -9.02
CA LEU A 85 -8.05 10.63 -8.19
C LEU A 85 -7.08 11.57 -7.46
N THR A 86 -7.43 11.94 -6.24
CA THR A 86 -6.63 12.83 -5.41
C THR A 86 -5.70 12.02 -4.53
N ILE A 87 -4.39 12.26 -4.65
CA ILE A 87 -3.34 11.49 -3.98
C ILE A 87 -2.44 12.44 -3.19
N TRP A 88 -2.24 12.15 -1.93
CA TRP A 88 -1.13 12.68 -1.14
C TRP A 88 -0.10 11.58 -0.91
N GLU A 89 1.16 11.85 -1.24
CA GLU A 89 2.29 10.97 -0.96
C GLU A 89 3.16 11.58 0.13
N ALA A 90 3.29 10.89 1.26
CA ALA A 90 4.29 11.25 2.25
C ALA A 90 5.70 10.98 1.71
N GLN A 91 6.69 11.80 2.06
CA GLN A 91 8.07 11.55 1.68
C GLN A 91 8.58 10.21 2.23
N PHE A 92 8.27 9.95 3.51
CA PHE A 92 8.25 8.65 4.17
C PHE A 92 6.93 8.52 4.94
N GLY A 93 6.38 7.32 5.00
CA GLY A 93 5.12 7.11 5.72
C GLY A 93 5.21 7.41 7.23
N ASP A 94 6.41 7.35 7.80
CA ASP A 94 6.72 7.78 9.17
C ASP A 94 6.24 9.21 9.44
N PHE A 95 6.37 10.10 8.45
CA PHE A 95 6.03 11.51 8.60
C PHE A 95 4.54 11.81 8.55
N SER A 96 3.70 10.82 8.23
CA SER A 96 2.25 10.99 8.33
C SER A 96 1.78 11.32 9.76
N ASN A 97 2.62 11.05 10.76
CA ASN A 97 2.38 11.44 12.15
C ASN A 97 2.27 12.97 12.33
N GLY A 98 2.94 13.76 11.49
CA GLY A 98 2.80 15.22 11.46
C GLY A 98 1.41 15.70 11.02
N ALA A 99 0.61 14.82 10.38
CA ALA A 99 -0.76 15.08 9.98
C ALA A 99 -1.80 14.25 10.77
N GLN A 100 -1.43 13.67 11.89
CA GLN A 100 -2.30 12.77 12.67
C GLN A 100 -3.66 13.40 13.01
N ILE A 101 -3.69 14.70 13.27
CA ILE A 101 -4.93 15.45 13.54
C ILE A 101 -5.90 15.36 12.35
N MET A 102 -5.39 15.48 11.11
CA MET A 102 -6.21 15.33 9.90
C MET A 102 -6.70 13.90 9.73
N ILE A 103 -5.86 12.92 10.03
CA ILE A 103 -6.22 11.51 9.96
C ILE A 103 -7.31 11.19 10.96
N ASP A 104 -7.14 11.55 12.24
CA ASP A 104 -8.06 11.21 13.33
C ASP A 104 -9.39 11.96 13.24
N GLN A 105 -9.37 13.26 12.89
CA GLN A 105 -10.54 14.11 13.01
C GLN A 105 -11.35 14.24 11.72
N TYR A 106 -10.77 13.93 10.56
CA TYR A 106 -11.41 14.10 9.26
C TYR A 106 -11.41 12.81 8.44
N ILE A 107 -10.24 12.28 8.07
CA ILE A 107 -10.13 11.20 7.10
C ILE A 107 -10.79 9.92 7.60
N SER A 108 -10.49 9.48 8.82
CA SER A 108 -11.00 8.22 9.38
C SER A 108 -12.46 8.31 9.84
N CYS A 109 -12.96 9.47 10.17
CA CYS A 109 -14.25 9.62 10.85
C CYS A 109 -15.24 10.59 10.17
N GLY A 110 -14.88 11.21 9.05
CA GLY A 110 -15.71 12.19 8.37
C GLY A 110 -17.07 11.64 7.93
N GLU A 111 -17.11 10.42 7.44
CA GLU A 111 -18.38 9.78 7.09
C GLU A 111 -19.26 9.49 8.32
N GLY A 112 -18.68 8.98 9.40
CA GLY A 112 -19.40 8.71 10.64
C GLY A 112 -19.97 9.97 11.28
N LYS A 113 -19.16 11.04 11.32
CA LYS A 113 -19.53 12.33 11.95
C LYS A 113 -20.47 13.16 11.11
N TRP A 114 -20.23 13.26 9.81
CA TRP A 114 -20.89 14.23 8.93
C TRP A 114 -21.57 13.63 7.71
N LYS A 115 -21.54 12.31 7.55
CA LYS A 115 -22.04 11.59 6.36
C LYS A 115 -21.35 12.02 5.07
N THR A 116 -20.12 12.48 5.17
CA THR A 116 -19.33 12.96 4.05
C THR A 116 -18.40 11.86 3.59
N GLN A 117 -18.52 11.45 2.33
CA GLN A 117 -17.61 10.53 1.70
C GLN A 117 -16.42 11.28 1.10
N ASP A 118 -15.24 10.65 1.14
CA ASP A 118 -14.01 11.19 0.62
C ASP A 118 -13.20 10.10 -0.08
N GLY A 119 -12.66 10.42 -1.25
CA GLY A 119 -11.89 9.48 -2.08
C GLY A 119 -10.38 9.67 -2.01
N LEU A 120 -9.87 10.42 -1.03
CA LEU A 120 -8.44 10.67 -0.88
C LEU A 120 -7.62 9.40 -0.81
N VAL A 121 -6.52 9.36 -1.54
CA VAL A 121 -5.51 8.29 -1.48
C VAL A 121 -4.28 8.80 -0.75
N MET A 122 -3.83 8.05 0.24
CA MET A 122 -2.59 8.30 0.96
C MET A 122 -1.56 7.24 0.56
N LEU A 123 -0.45 7.65 -0.06
CA LEU A 123 0.69 6.78 -0.36
C LEU A 123 1.74 6.95 0.73
N LEU A 124 1.99 5.90 1.50
CA LEU A 124 2.84 5.92 2.67
C LEU A 124 4.01 4.94 2.51
N PRO A 125 5.20 5.41 2.10
CA PRO A 125 6.37 4.55 2.03
C PRO A 125 6.67 3.86 3.36
N HIS A 126 6.73 2.51 3.33
CA HIS A 126 6.86 1.66 4.50
C HIS A 126 7.75 0.46 4.18
N GLY A 127 8.62 0.09 5.12
CA GLY A 127 9.48 -1.08 5.01
C GLY A 127 10.71 -0.95 5.92
N PHE A 128 11.08 -2.06 6.54
CA PHE A 128 12.21 -2.14 7.47
C PHE A 128 13.49 -2.53 6.71
N GLU A 129 14.10 -1.53 6.08
CA GLU A 129 15.19 -1.70 5.11
C GLU A 129 16.53 -1.11 5.58
N GLY A 130 16.68 -0.92 6.89
CA GLY A 130 17.91 -0.43 7.49
C GLY A 130 18.12 1.09 7.40
N GLN A 131 17.07 1.86 7.14
CA GLN A 131 17.12 3.33 7.05
C GLN A 131 16.90 4.05 8.39
N GLY A 132 16.80 3.30 9.50
CA GLY A 132 16.62 3.86 10.83
C GLY A 132 15.16 4.00 11.28
N ALA A 133 14.98 4.51 12.50
CA ALA A 133 13.68 4.53 13.17
C ALA A 133 12.65 5.46 12.53
N GLU A 134 13.11 6.53 11.88
CA GLU A 134 12.26 7.57 11.28
C GLU A 134 11.94 7.33 9.80
N HIS A 135 12.44 6.23 9.21
CA HIS A 135 12.34 5.93 7.78
C HIS A 135 11.95 4.48 7.51
N SER A 136 11.25 3.84 8.46
CA SER A 136 10.89 2.42 8.38
C SER A 136 9.39 2.19 8.47
N SER A 137 8.67 2.87 9.34
CA SER A 137 7.28 2.53 9.63
C SER A 137 6.30 3.68 9.45
N ALA A 138 5.36 3.49 8.54
CA ALA A 138 4.16 4.31 8.45
C ALA A 138 3.10 3.99 9.53
N ARG A 139 3.41 3.10 10.47
CA ARG A 139 2.54 2.72 11.59
C ARG A 139 1.22 2.09 11.16
N ILE A 140 1.28 0.95 10.48
CA ILE A 140 0.13 0.16 10.01
C ILE A 140 -0.91 -0.03 11.14
N GLU A 141 -0.44 -0.34 12.35
CA GLU A 141 -1.27 -0.56 13.54
C GLU A 141 -2.15 0.63 13.90
N ARG A 142 -1.70 1.87 13.68
CA ARG A 142 -2.49 3.07 13.97
C ARG A 142 -3.66 3.23 13.01
N TYR A 143 -3.43 2.98 11.72
CA TYR A 143 -4.51 3.03 10.73
C TYR A 143 -5.52 1.91 10.96
N LEU A 144 -5.07 0.69 11.25
CA LEU A 144 -5.96 -0.43 11.53
C LEU A 144 -6.79 -0.21 12.80
N GLN A 145 -6.25 0.50 13.80
CA GLN A 145 -6.99 0.88 15.00
C GLN A 145 -8.13 1.86 14.70
N LEU A 146 -7.98 2.71 13.68
CA LEU A 146 -9.00 3.67 13.26
C LEU A 146 -10.08 3.06 12.36
N CYS A 147 -9.92 1.80 11.95
CA CYS A 147 -10.80 1.12 11.02
C CYS A 147 -12.06 0.59 11.72
N ALA A 148 -13.22 1.03 11.27
CA ALA A 148 -14.52 0.54 11.70
C ALA A 148 -15.59 0.86 10.64
N GLU A 149 -16.69 0.09 10.58
CA GLU A 149 -17.85 0.37 9.74
C GLU A 149 -17.51 0.59 8.24
N ASN A 150 -16.46 -0.04 7.73
CA ASN A 150 -15.94 0.15 6.37
C ASN A 150 -15.62 1.62 6.03
N ASN A 151 -15.10 2.37 6.99
CA ASN A 151 -14.81 3.80 6.86
C ASN A 151 -13.69 4.13 5.87
N MET A 152 -12.74 3.21 5.63
CA MET A 152 -11.62 3.42 4.72
C MET A 152 -11.12 2.08 4.15
N TYR A 153 -10.18 2.12 3.23
CA TYR A 153 -9.38 0.96 2.80
C TYR A 153 -7.97 1.07 3.35
N VAL A 154 -7.40 -0.05 3.79
CA VAL A 154 -6.00 -0.16 4.21
C VAL A 154 -5.35 -1.29 3.45
N THR A 155 -4.33 -0.99 2.65
CA THR A 155 -3.73 -1.91 1.68
C THR A 155 -2.21 -1.87 1.70
N ASN A 156 -1.59 -2.98 1.30
CA ASN A 156 -0.14 -3.11 1.17
C ASN A 156 0.20 -4.04 0.00
N CYS A 157 0.22 -3.46 -1.21
CA CYS A 157 0.38 -4.21 -2.46
C CYS A 157 1.79 -4.75 -2.66
N THR A 158 1.88 -5.98 -3.15
CA THR A 158 3.14 -6.66 -3.43
C THR A 158 3.46 -6.80 -4.92
N THR A 159 2.52 -6.51 -5.83
CA THR A 159 2.74 -6.58 -7.27
C THR A 159 2.34 -5.29 -7.99
N PRO A 160 3.00 -4.94 -9.12
CA PRO A 160 2.63 -3.77 -9.92
C PRO A 160 1.18 -3.83 -10.43
N ALA A 161 0.71 -5.01 -10.87
CA ALA A 161 -0.67 -5.17 -11.35
C ALA A 161 -1.68 -4.92 -10.24
N ASN A 162 -1.43 -5.43 -9.03
CA ASN A 162 -2.35 -5.21 -7.92
C ASN A 162 -2.42 -3.73 -7.53
N PHE A 163 -1.29 -3.03 -7.51
CA PHE A 163 -1.27 -1.58 -7.27
C PHE A 163 -1.97 -0.79 -8.39
N PHE A 164 -1.77 -1.18 -9.65
CA PHE A 164 -2.48 -0.59 -10.80
C PHE A 164 -4.00 -0.73 -10.63
N HIS A 165 -4.49 -1.94 -10.35
CA HIS A 165 -5.91 -2.19 -10.19
C HIS A 165 -6.50 -1.54 -8.94
N LEU A 166 -5.74 -1.43 -7.86
CA LEU A 166 -6.15 -0.72 -6.64
C LEU A 166 -6.51 0.74 -6.93
N LEU A 167 -5.63 1.46 -7.64
CA LEU A 167 -5.85 2.86 -7.99
C LEU A 167 -7.04 3.03 -8.95
N ARG A 168 -7.21 2.10 -9.89
CA ARG A 168 -8.35 2.10 -10.77
C ARG A 168 -9.66 1.79 -10.03
N ARG A 169 -9.63 0.81 -9.11
CA ARG A 169 -10.78 0.48 -8.25
C ARG A 169 -11.27 1.71 -7.49
N GLN A 170 -10.36 2.53 -6.95
CA GLN A 170 -10.69 3.75 -6.21
C GLN A 170 -11.60 4.70 -7.01
N MET A 171 -11.42 4.78 -8.32
CA MET A 171 -12.22 5.64 -9.20
C MET A 171 -13.40 4.94 -9.89
N LYS A 172 -13.40 3.61 -9.94
CA LYS A 172 -14.43 2.83 -10.66
C LYS A 172 -15.59 2.40 -9.76
N THR A 173 -15.45 2.52 -8.45
CA THR A 173 -16.54 2.30 -7.51
C THR A 173 -17.54 3.47 -7.55
N ASN A 174 -18.78 3.20 -7.21
CA ASN A 174 -19.86 4.19 -7.16
C ASN A 174 -19.99 4.87 -5.79
N PHE A 175 -19.02 4.71 -4.93
CA PHE A 175 -18.90 5.35 -3.62
C PHE A 175 -17.44 5.74 -3.39
N HIS A 176 -17.19 6.63 -2.44
CA HIS A 176 -15.85 7.13 -2.12
C HIS A 176 -15.50 6.82 -0.67
N LYS A 177 -14.36 6.19 -0.47
CA LYS A 177 -13.75 5.91 0.85
C LYS A 177 -12.28 6.29 0.80
N PRO A 178 -11.71 6.85 1.85
CA PRO A 178 -10.28 7.06 1.92
C PRO A 178 -9.51 5.75 1.70
N LEU A 179 -8.42 5.82 0.96
CA LEU A 179 -7.55 4.68 0.68
C LEU A 179 -6.15 4.95 1.23
N VAL A 180 -5.74 4.15 2.20
CA VAL A 180 -4.38 4.16 2.74
C VAL A 180 -3.59 3.03 2.08
N VAL A 181 -2.50 3.37 1.41
CA VAL A 181 -1.62 2.41 0.73
C VAL A 181 -0.23 2.48 1.36
N PHE A 182 0.18 1.42 2.02
CA PHE A 182 1.57 1.26 2.40
C PHE A 182 2.36 0.89 1.15
N THR A 183 3.25 1.79 0.74
CA THR A 183 4.01 1.63 -0.49
C THR A 183 5.43 1.13 -0.20
N PRO A 184 5.95 0.24 -1.04
CA PRO A 184 7.29 -0.29 -0.84
C PRO A 184 8.34 0.74 -1.27
N LYS A 185 9.55 0.57 -0.75
CA LYS A 185 10.76 1.29 -1.17
C LYS A 185 11.65 0.38 -2.04
N SER A 186 12.14 -0.71 -1.48
CA SER A 186 13.00 -1.66 -2.21
C SER A 186 12.29 -2.39 -3.35
N LEU A 187 11.00 -2.70 -3.19
CA LEU A 187 10.23 -3.37 -4.24
C LEU A 187 10.09 -2.54 -5.53
N LEU A 188 10.30 -1.23 -5.46
CA LEU A 188 10.31 -0.37 -6.66
C LEU A 188 11.36 -0.79 -7.70
N ARG A 189 12.39 -1.52 -7.29
CA ARG A 189 13.48 -2.02 -8.17
C ARG A 189 13.76 -3.50 -8.00
N HIS A 190 12.91 -4.22 -7.29
CA HIS A 190 13.14 -5.63 -7.00
C HIS A 190 12.89 -6.46 -8.28
N PRO A 191 13.83 -7.32 -8.72
CA PRO A 191 13.74 -8.02 -10.01
C PRO A 191 12.58 -8.99 -10.13
N GLN A 192 12.04 -9.47 -9.01
CA GLN A 192 10.88 -10.37 -8.99
C GLN A 192 9.54 -9.63 -8.90
N VAL A 193 9.55 -8.30 -8.70
CA VAL A 193 8.34 -7.48 -8.61
C VAL A 193 7.98 -6.97 -9.99
N ILE A 194 7.47 -7.86 -10.81
CA ILE A 194 7.06 -7.61 -12.19
C ILE A 194 5.61 -8.06 -12.41
N SER A 195 4.98 -7.50 -13.42
CA SER A 195 3.66 -7.93 -13.92
C SER A 195 3.66 -7.84 -15.43
N THR A 196 2.88 -8.69 -16.08
CA THR A 196 2.72 -8.68 -17.52
C THR A 196 1.73 -7.62 -17.96
N VAL A 197 1.70 -7.31 -19.26
CA VAL A 197 0.68 -6.42 -19.84
C VAL A 197 -0.73 -7.03 -19.67
N ASP A 198 -0.84 -8.35 -19.78
CA ASP A 198 -2.12 -9.06 -19.62
C ASP A 198 -2.63 -8.94 -18.17
N ASP A 199 -1.76 -9.00 -17.16
CA ASP A 199 -2.14 -8.75 -15.77
C ASP A 199 -2.75 -7.36 -15.57
N LEU A 200 -2.29 -6.36 -16.33
CA LEU A 200 -2.83 -5.00 -16.28
C LEU A 200 -4.11 -4.85 -17.10
N ALA A 201 -4.21 -5.53 -18.26
CA ALA A 201 -5.30 -5.37 -19.20
C ALA A 201 -6.56 -6.15 -18.79
N ALA A 202 -6.41 -7.36 -18.25
CA ALA A 202 -7.50 -8.29 -17.98
C ALA A 202 -7.72 -8.58 -16.49
N GLY A 203 -6.86 -8.07 -15.59
CA GLY A 203 -6.91 -8.34 -14.16
C GLY A 203 -7.89 -7.45 -13.40
N HIS A 204 -7.88 -7.65 -12.10
CA HIS A 204 -8.57 -6.82 -11.10
C HIS A 204 -7.76 -6.79 -9.81
N PHE A 205 -8.11 -5.91 -8.89
CA PHE A 205 -7.49 -5.91 -7.56
C PHE A 205 -7.85 -7.18 -6.80
N GLN A 206 -6.85 -7.86 -6.26
CA GLN A 206 -7.00 -9.07 -5.45
C GLN A 206 -6.63 -8.74 -4.01
N GLU A 207 -7.56 -8.90 -3.10
CA GLU A 207 -7.37 -8.61 -1.68
C GLU A 207 -6.47 -9.64 -1.00
N VAL A 208 -6.44 -10.86 -1.51
CA VAL A 208 -5.57 -11.96 -1.07
C VAL A 208 -4.90 -12.57 -2.29
N LEU A 209 -3.60 -12.74 -2.22
CA LEU A 209 -2.82 -13.49 -3.21
C LEU A 209 -2.34 -14.78 -2.57
N ASP A 210 -2.89 -15.90 -3.04
CA ASP A 210 -2.48 -17.23 -2.62
C ASP A 210 -1.11 -17.61 -3.21
N ASP A 211 -0.52 -18.67 -2.72
CA ASP A 211 0.77 -19.18 -3.18
C ASP A 211 0.61 -19.88 -4.53
N PRO A 212 1.25 -19.39 -5.61
CA PRO A 212 1.06 -19.96 -6.95
C PRO A 212 1.73 -21.31 -7.16
N ILE A 213 2.68 -21.68 -6.29
CA ILE A 213 3.47 -22.91 -6.44
C ILE A 213 3.17 -23.97 -5.38
N ALA A 214 2.35 -23.64 -4.37
CA ALA A 214 2.05 -24.55 -3.28
C ALA A 214 1.19 -25.74 -3.75
N ASN A 215 1.66 -26.97 -3.49
CA ASN A 215 0.82 -28.16 -3.60
C ASN A 215 0.03 -28.34 -2.30
N ALA A 216 -1.28 -28.12 -2.36
CA ALA A 216 -2.15 -28.09 -1.19
C ALA A 216 -2.05 -29.35 -0.31
N GLU A 217 -1.86 -30.54 -0.91
CA GLU A 217 -1.77 -31.80 -0.17
C GLU A 217 -0.48 -31.94 0.66
N LYS A 218 0.57 -31.23 0.27
CA LYS A 218 1.85 -31.24 0.99
C LYS A 218 1.95 -30.20 2.08
N ILE A 219 1.11 -29.17 2.03
CA ILE A 219 1.22 -28.02 2.92
C ILE A 219 0.86 -28.39 4.36
N LYS A 220 1.82 -28.20 5.25
CA LYS A 220 1.68 -28.39 6.71
C LYS A 220 1.60 -27.05 7.44
N ARG A 221 2.13 -26.00 6.83
CA ARG A 221 2.18 -24.65 7.38
C ARG A 221 1.71 -23.63 6.36
N VAL A 222 0.83 -22.74 6.77
CA VAL A 222 0.42 -21.57 5.99
C VAL A 222 0.95 -20.31 6.67
N VAL A 223 1.77 -19.55 5.96
CA VAL A 223 2.34 -18.29 6.43
C VAL A 223 1.63 -17.15 5.75
N PHE A 224 0.88 -16.38 6.52
CA PHE A 224 0.26 -15.15 6.08
C PHE A 224 1.20 -13.97 6.37
N CYS A 225 1.32 -13.08 5.41
CA CYS A 225 2.14 -11.87 5.52
C CYS A 225 1.52 -10.73 4.71
N SER A 226 2.11 -9.55 4.80
CA SER A 226 1.73 -8.37 4.03
C SER A 226 2.98 -7.63 3.57
N GLY A 227 2.90 -6.99 2.40
CA GLY A 227 3.95 -6.14 1.88
C GLY A 227 5.24 -6.86 1.50
N ARG A 228 6.34 -6.10 1.51
CA ARG A 228 7.65 -6.55 1.00
C ARG A 228 8.20 -7.82 1.66
N TYR A 229 7.82 -8.09 2.90
CA TYR A 229 8.32 -9.24 3.67
C TYR A 229 8.02 -10.59 3.00
N TYR A 230 7.01 -10.63 2.15
CA TYR A 230 6.74 -11.80 1.29
C TYR A 230 7.97 -12.23 0.49
N TYR A 231 8.72 -11.30 -0.08
CA TYR A 231 9.86 -11.62 -0.94
C TYR A 231 11.05 -12.15 -0.14
N ASP A 232 11.24 -11.69 1.08
CA ASP A 232 12.25 -12.24 2.00
C ASP A 232 11.89 -13.68 2.40
N LEU A 233 10.62 -13.91 2.73
CA LEU A 233 10.11 -15.26 3.06
C LEU A 233 10.18 -16.20 1.85
N TYR A 234 9.85 -15.71 0.66
CA TYR A 234 9.94 -16.48 -0.58
C TYR A 234 11.39 -16.90 -0.87
N ALA A 235 12.32 -15.95 -0.82
CA ALA A 235 13.74 -16.23 -1.07
C ALA A 235 14.30 -17.27 -0.07
N GLU A 236 13.96 -17.17 1.21
CA GLU A 236 14.43 -18.12 2.21
C GLU A 236 13.77 -19.50 2.03
N ARG A 237 12.49 -19.57 1.66
CA ARG A 237 11.81 -20.85 1.33
C ARG A 237 12.50 -21.57 0.18
N GLU A 238 12.79 -20.84 -0.92
CA GLU A 238 13.49 -21.41 -2.07
C GLU A 238 14.89 -21.92 -1.70
N LYS A 239 15.64 -21.13 -0.96
CA LYS A 239 16.99 -21.48 -0.47
C LYS A 239 16.98 -22.76 0.38
N LEU A 240 15.94 -22.94 1.20
CA LEU A 240 15.78 -24.12 2.06
C LEU A 240 15.13 -25.31 1.35
N GLY A 241 14.68 -25.18 0.11
CA GLY A 241 13.99 -26.22 -0.64
C GLY A 241 12.70 -26.70 0.03
N ARG A 242 11.97 -25.81 0.73
CA ARG A 242 10.76 -26.19 1.49
C ARG A 242 9.54 -26.19 0.56
N ASP A 243 8.87 -27.35 0.45
CA ASP A 243 7.64 -27.54 -0.34
C ASP A 243 6.39 -27.81 0.53
N ASP A 244 6.55 -27.75 1.84
CA ASP A 244 5.50 -27.96 2.83
C ASP A 244 4.98 -26.66 3.48
N ILE A 245 5.38 -25.49 2.94
CA ILE A 245 4.98 -24.15 3.41
C ILE A 245 4.31 -23.40 2.27
N ALA A 246 3.10 -22.92 2.49
CA ALA A 246 2.44 -21.95 1.62
C ALA A 246 2.63 -20.50 2.14
N LEU A 247 2.91 -19.57 1.24
CA LEU A 247 3.04 -18.13 1.52
C LEU A 247 1.83 -17.39 0.95
N VAL A 248 0.99 -16.86 1.81
CA VAL A 248 -0.25 -16.15 1.45
C VAL A 248 -0.10 -14.67 1.76
N ARG A 249 -0.33 -13.81 0.76
CA ARG A 249 -0.23 -12.35 0.91
C ARG A 249 -1.61 -11.74 1.15
N ILE A 250 -1.74 -10.97 2.21
CA ILE A 250 -2.93 -10.15 2.45
C ILE A 250 -2.62 -8.75 1.93
N GLU A 251 -3.13 -8.44 0.74
CA GLU A 251 -2.92 -7.18 0.05
C GLU A 251 -3.86 -6.08 0.58
N GLN A 252 -5.05 -6.46 1.04
CA GLN A 252 -5.98 -5.58 1.73
C GLN A 252 -6.17 -6.02 3.18
N LEU A 253 -5.70 -5.19 4.10
CA LEU A 253 -5.81 -5.43 5.55
C LEU A 253 -7.17 -4.98 6.09
N PHE A 254 -7.78 -3.94 5.50
CA PHE A 254 -9.12 -3.50 5.86
C PHE A 254 -9.88 -2.97 4.62
N PRO A 255 -11.18 -3.27 4.47
CA PRO A 255 -11.92 -4.32 5.17
C PRO A 255 -11.26 -5.69 4.99
N LEU A 256 -11.23 -6.49 6.05
CA LEU A 256 -10.58 -7.80 6.00
C LEU A 256 -11.34 -8.74 5.04
N PRO A 257 -10.68 -9.37 4.07
CA PRO A 257 -11.31 -10.24 3.06
C PRO A 257 -11.59 -11.64 3.64
N VAL A 258 -12.49 -11.71 4.62
CA VAL A 258 -12.74 -12.90 5.44
C VAL A 258 -13.10 -14.13 4.59
N GLU A 259 -13.95 -13.97 3.58
CA GLU A 259 -14.37 -15.11 2.76
C GLU A 259 -13.24 -15.67 1.90
N GLN A 260 -12.36 -14.81 1.37
CA GLN A 260 -11.18 -15.26 0.63
C GLN A 260 -10.18 -15.96 1.58
N LEU A 261 -10.01 -15.45 2.80
CA LEU A 261 -9.15 -16.09 3.81
C LEU A 261 -9.71 -17.46 4.23
N LYS A 262 -11.03 -17.60 4.39
CA LYS A 262 -11.68 -18.90 4.62
C LYS A 262 -11.41 -19.87 3.48
N ALA A 263 -11.51 -19.42 2.24
CA ALA A 263 -11.26 -20.25 1.06
C ALA A 263 -9.80 -20.74 1.02
N VAL A 264 -8.85 -19.89 1.36
CA VAL A 264 -7.43 -20.26 1.48
C VAL A 264 -7.21 -21.30 2.57
N ILE A 265 -7.80 -21.12 3.75
CA ILE A 265 -7.70 -22.09 4.85
C ILE A 265 -8.31 -23.44 4.43
N ALA A 266 -9.47 -23.41 3.79
CA ALA A 266 -10.13 -24.63 3.30
C ALA A 266 -9.29 -25.36 2.24
N LYS A 267 -8.61 -24.62 1.35
CA LYS A 267 -7.66 -25.19 0.37
C LYS A 267 -6.52 -25.95 1.05
N TYR A 268 -6.00 -25.45 2.14
CA TYR A 268 -4.91 -26.05 2.91
C TYR A 268 -5.42 -26.82 4.12
N ALA A 269 -6.44 -27.65 3.94
CA ALA A 269 -7.12 -28.37 5.03
C ALA A 269 -6.22 -29.31 5.86
N HIS A 270 -5.08 -29.71 5.34
CA HIS A 270 -4.09 -30.52 6.04
C HIS A 270 -3.08 -29.71 6.86
N ALA A 271 -3.06 -28.40 6.71
CA ALA A 271 -2.19 -27.55 7.48
C ALA A 271 -2.63 -27.46 8.95
N THR A 272 -1.68 -27.61 9.85
CA THR A 272 -1.91 -27.55 11.30
C THR A 272 -1.23 -26.34 11.97
N ASP A 273 -0.41 -25.59 11.21
CA ASP A 273 0.37 -24.47 11.71
C ASP A 273 0.06 -23.23 10.86
N PHE A 274 -0.69 -22.28 11.43
CA PHE A 274 -1.05 -21.02 10.80
C PHE A 274 -0.24 -19.88 11.41
N VAL A 275 0.57 -19.24 10.58
CA VAL A 275 1.55 -18.24 11.00
C VAL A 275 1.17 -16.87 10.47
N TRP A 276 1.22 -15.86 11.33
CA TRP A 276 1.36 -14.49 10.91
C TRP A 276 2.83 -14.09 10.95
N ALA A 277 3.41 -13.72 9.81
CA ALA A 277 4.78 -13.26 9.70
C ALA A 277 4.82 -11.79 9.27
N GLN A 278 5.57 -10.97 9.98
CA GLN A 278 5.75 -9.55 9.67
C GLN A 278 7.15 -9.06 10.01
N GLU A 279 7.60 -8.02 9.34
CA GLU A 279 8.88 -7.36 9.62
C GLU A 279 8.82 -6.39 10.80
N GLU A 280 7.64 -5.87 11.11
CA GLU A 280 7.42 -4.95 12.22
C GLU A 280 7.57 -5.67 13.59
N PRO A 281 7.94 -4.94 14.65
CA PRO A 281 7.91 -5.46 16.02
C PRO A 281 6.52 -6.01 16.39
N LYS A 282 6.48 -7.02 17.26
CA LYS A 282 5.26 -7.74 17.63
C LYS A 282 4.10 -6.85 18.08
N ASN A 283 4.38 -5.72 18.71
CA ASN A 283 3.39 -4.73 19.16
C ASN A 283 2.97 -3.73 18.07
N MET A 284 3.55 -3.82 16.87
CA MET A 284 3.30 -2.97 15.72
C MET A 284 2.79 -3.81 14.54
N GLY A 285 2.54 -3.18 13.40
CA GLY A 285 2.07 -3.85 12.21
C GLY A 285 0.64 -4.39 12.34
N ALA A 286 0.32 -5.44 11.60
CA ALA A 286 -1.04 -5.96 11.51
C ALA A 286 -1.34 -7.12 12.46
N TYR A 287 -0.35 -7.66 13.18
CA TYR A 287 -0.55 -8.85 14.01
C TYR A 287 -1.66 -8.68 15.06
N GLY A 288 -1.67 -7.56 15.80
CA GLY A 288 -2.70 -7.29 16.80
C GLY A 288 -4.10 -7.23 16.20
N TYR A 289 -4.22 -6.61 15.02
CA TYR A 289 -5.46 -6.53 14.27
C TYR A 289 -5.96 -7.92 13.85
N MET A 290 -5.08 -8.77 13.31
CA MET A 290 -5.42 -10.14 12.91
C MET A 290 -5.86 -11.00 14.09
N LEU A 291 -5.23 -10.87 15.24
CA LEU A 291 -5.63 -11.57 16.46
C LEU A 291 -7.04 -11.20 16.91
N MET A 292 -7.43 -9.93 16.76
CA MET A 292 -8.73 -9.42 17.22
C MET A 292 -9.87 -9.69 16.23
N ASN A 293 -9.56 -9.77 14.94
CA ASN A 293 -10.58 -9.73 13.89
C ASN A 293 -10.67 -11.02 13.04
N PHE A 294 -9.80 -12.00 13.28
CA PHE A 294 -9.82 -13.27 12.57
C PHE A 294 -9.46 -14.43 13.51
N ASP A 295 -10.46 -15.09 14.03
CA ASP A 295 -10.38 -16.14 15.06
C ASP A 295 -10.55 -17.58 14.51
N LEU A 296 -10.65 -17.73 13.18
CA LEU A 296 -10.84 -19.05 12.55
C LEU A 296 -9.61 -19.95 12.64
N VAL A 297 -8.44 -19.39 12.94
CA VAL A 297 -7.20 -20.12 13.15
C VAL A 297 -6.48 -19.63 14.39
N LYS A 298 -5.73 -20.52 15.02
CA LYS A 298 -4.83 -20.11 16.10
C LYS A 298 -3.54 -19.56 15.52
N TRP A 299 -3.37 -18.26 15.57
CA TRP A 299 -2.18 -17.59 15.04
C TRP A 299 -0.92 -17.90 15.84
N ARG A 300 0.13 -18.31 15.17
CA ARG A 300 1.49 -18.27 15.66
C ARG A 300 2.21 -17.07 15.07
N TYR A 301 2.79 -16.26 15.90
CA TYR A 301 3.57 -15.08 15.47
C TYR A 301 5.00 -15.46 15.09
N VAL A 302 5.49 -14.91 13.97
CA VAL A 302 6.89 -14.94 13.55
C VAL A 302 7.30 -13.53 13.15
N GLY A 303 8.34 -13.00 13.78
CA GLY A 303 8.85 -11.66 13.58
C GLY A 303 9.67 -11.22 14.78
N THR A 304 10.04 -9.93 14.82
CA THR A 304 10.84 -9.38 15.92
C THR A 304 10.02 -9.27 17.22
N PRO A 305 10.63 -9.38 18.40
CA PRO A 305 9.97 -9.13 19.68
C PRO A 305 9.35 -7.73 19.74
N ALA A 306 8.45 -7.51 20.71
CA ALA A 306 7.92 -6.19 20.98
C ALA A 306 9.04 -5.18 21.26
N TYR A 307 8.94 -4.00 20.66
CA TYR A 307 9.96 -2.97 20.78
C TYR A 307 9.33 -1.58 20.79
N ALA A 308 9.93 -0.64 21.51
CA ALA A 308 9.38 0.70 21.68
C ALA A 308 9.54 1.59 20.42
N ALA A 309 10.53 1.32 19.58
CA ALA A 309 10.76 2.02 18.32
C ALA A 309 10.60 1.08 17.13
N PRO A 310 10.30 1.56 15.91
CA PRO A 310 10.27 0.72 14.73
C PRO A 310 11.61 0.05 14.45
N ALA A 311 12.69 0.83 14.46
CA ALA A 311 14.05 0.35 14.27
C ALA A 311 14.99 0.96 15.32
N SER A 312 16.22 0.44 15.43
CA SER A 312 17.23 1.03 16.32
C SER A 312 17.89 2.21 15.64
N GLY A 313 18.54 3.07 16.43
CA GLY A 313 19.41 4.14 15.90
C GLY A 313 20.74 3.60 15.36
N SER A 314 20.88 2.28 15.17
CA SER A 314 22.14 1.64 14.75
C SER A 314 21.89 0.61 13.65
N HIS A 315 22.38 0.89 12.46
CA HIS A 315 22.33 0.00 11.31
C HIS A 315 22.90 -1.41 11.59
N THR A 316 23.97 -1.49 12.42
CA THR A 316 24.59 -2.77 12.80
C THR A 316 23.69 -3.60 13.73
N ARG A 317 22.88 -2.95 14.57
CA ARG A 317 21.91 -3.64 15.42
C ARG A 317 20.72 -4.14 14.63
N ASP A 318 20.24 -3.36 13.68
CA ASP A 318 19.08 -3.74 12.85
C ASP A 318 19.40 -4.94 11.96
N ARG A 319 20.63 -5.06 11.42
CA ARG A 319 21.08 -6.23 10.67
C ARG A 319 21.17 -7.52 11.50
N LYS A 320 21.27 -7.43 12.82
CA LYS A 320 21.39 -8.59 13.72
C LYS A 320 20.03 -9.05 14.28
N ARG A 321 18.98 -8.32 14.02
CA ARG A 321 17.59 -8.64 14.38
C ARG A 321 16.87 -9.36 13.26
#